data_fed40ae3aea4eb33b4ed286881ca27fc
#
_entry.id   fed40ae3aea4eb33b4ed286881ca27fc
#
_cell.length_a   1.000
_cell.length_b   1.000
_cell.length_c   1.000
_cell.angle_alpha   90.00
_cell.angle_beta   90.00
_cell.angle_gamma   90.00
#
_symmetry.space_group_name_H-M   'P 1'
#
loop_
_entity.id
_entity.type
_entity.pdbx_description
1 polymer ?
#
loop_
_entity_poly.entity_id
_entity_poly.type
_entity_poly.pdbx_seq_one_letter_code
_entity_poly.pdbx_strand_id
1 'polypeptide(L)'
;MPPKYEKKTLHQHCLDRSDAYIGSCLPEDRDVWVPNNNKFVKRTVRVSPALTKVFDEILVNALDQSSLNPSVTKISIDVDESGRITIANNGVSIPVVIHEQTQVWTPELIFGHLLTSSNYDDSEERTTGGRNGYGAKLTNIYSKDFEIKVDDPETKKSYHQVWRDNMRVCAEPKIKSFAGKTAKVQVSWVPDWERFGLKGITKDVRDMFMKRALDAAAWVSAKCKVHYNGEVLAIKHLQDYTSRFTDQPLAQLKQDRWEVLVCSSAGAGFKQISFVNGICTEKGGTHVDHVVNQITSDLAKKTKLRPSQIKQCMLVVVKAVLVNPSFSSQSKHECMSRVQDFGSKFEPTPAFLKQVKGVLEQELLAQTKAS
;
A
#
# COMPACT_ATOMS: atom_id res chain seq x y z
N MET A 1 -20.33 -6.13 -42.28
CA MET A 1 -20.13 -7.41 -41.55
C MET A 1 -20.84 -7.25 -40.21
N PRO A 2 -21.59 -8.28 -39.74
CA PRO A 2 -22.17 -8.21 -38.41
C PRO A 2 -21.04 -8.02 -37.37
N PRO A 3 -21.29 -7.30 -36.26
CA PRO A 3 -20.28 -7.12 -35.23
C PRO A 3 -19.90 -8.50 -34.65
N LYS A 4 -18.60 -8.75 -34.61
CA LYS A 4 -18.06 -10.00 -34.07
C LYS A 4 -18.08 -9.94 -32.56
N TYR A 5 -19.11 -10.50 -31.92
CA TYR A 5 -19.16 -10.67 -30.48
C TYR A 5 -18.30 -11.89 -30.08
N GLU A 6 -17.39 -11.68 -29.13
CA GLU A 6 -16.51 -12.72 -28.60
C GLU A 6 -16.75 -12.89 -27.09
N LYS A 7 -16.98 -14.13 -26.66
CA LYS A 7 -17.09 -14.47 -25.23
C LYS A 7 -15.73 -14.91 -24.72
N LYS A 8 -15.20 -14.23 -23.69
CA LYS A 8 -13.94 -14.57 -23.03
C LYS A 8 -14.18 -15.11 -21.63
N THR A 9 -13.28 -15.96 -21.14
CA THR A 9 -13.21 -16.28 -19.71
C THR A 9 -12.76 -15.05 -18.92
N LEU A 10 -13.11 -14.96 -17.63
CA LEU A 10 -12.65 -13.86 -16.78
C LEU A 10 -11.11 -13.82 -16.71
N HIS A 11 -10.45 -14.97 -16.63
CA HIS A 11 -8.99 -15.08 -16.68
C HIS A 11 -8.41 -14.44 -17.95
N GLN A 12 -8.95 -14.82 -19.15
CA GLN A 12 -8.48 -14.23 -20.40
C GLN A 12 -8.80 -12.73 -20.49
N HIS A 13 -9.96 -12.32 -19.97
CA HIS A 13 -10.33 -10.91 -19.92
C HIS A 13 -9.35 -10.09 -19.04
N CYS A 14 -8.94 -10.62 -17.88
CA CYS A 14 -7.93 -9.98 -17.04
C CYS A 14 -6.62 -9.77 -17.81
N LEU A 15 -6.15 -10.77 -18.57
CA LEU A 15 -4.90 -10.67 -19.35
C LEU A 15 -4.98 -9.70 -20.53
N ASP A 16 -6.16 -9.64 -21.20
CA ASP A 16 -6.36 -8.81 -22.39
C ASP A 16 -6.69 -7.36 -22.06
N ARG A 17 -7.26 -7.11 -20.89
CA ARG A 17 -7.75 -5.80 -20.44
C ARG A 17 -7.18 -5.41 -19.09
N SER A 18 -5.84 -5.36 -19.02
CA SER A 18 -5.12 -5.03 -17.78
C SER A 18 -5.54 -3.69 -17.18
N ASP A 19 -5.88 -2.72 -18.03
CA ASP A 19 -6.33 -1.38 -17.67
C ASP A 19 -7.55 -1.39 -16.71
N ALA A 20 -8.44 -2.37 -16.85
CA ALA A 20 -9.61 -2.51 -15.99
C ALA A 20 -9.30 -3.06 -14.58
N TYR A 21 -8.14 -3.72 -14.38
CA TYR A 21 -7.82 -4.45 -13.16
C TYR A 21 -6.58 -3.95 -12.43
N ILE A 22 -5.49 -3.70 -13.14
CA ILE A 22 -4.18 -3.36 -12.55
C ILE A 22 -3.54 -2.12 -13.19
N GLY A 23 -4.14 -1.56 -14.24
CA GLY A 23 -3.60 -0.41 -14.99
C GLY A 23 -2.74 -0.82 -16.19
N SER A 24 -2.03 0.16 -16.74
CA SER A 24 -1.15 -0.06 -17.90
C SER A 24 0.00 -1.01 -17.58
N CYS A 25 0.15 -2.04 -18.42
CA CYS A 25 1.30 -2.93 -18.37
C CYS A 25 2.56 -2.30 -18.97
N LEU A 26 2.43 -1.35 -19.90
CA LEU A 26 3.58 -0.73 -20.54
C LEU A 26 4.30 0.21 -19.57
N PRO A 27 5.65 0.20 -19.56
CA PRO A 27 6.42 1.13 -18.75
C PRO A 27 6.18 2.57 -19.20
N GLU A 28 5.97 3.46 -18.25
CA GLU A 28 5.84 4.90 -18.44
C GLU A 28 6.84 5.65 -17.56
N ASP A 29 7.20 6.85 -17.99
CA ASP A 29 8.07 7.72 -17.23
C ASP A 29 7.23 8.46 -16.16
N ARG A 30 7.64 8.34 -14.89
CA ARG A 30 6.96 8.92 -13.75
C ARG A 30 7.94 9.62 -12.82
N ASP A 31 7.61 10.84 -12.44
CA ASP A 31 8.35 11.57 -11.39
C ASP A 31 7.91 11.10 -10.02
N VAL A 32 8.75 10.33 -9.36
CA VAL A 32 8.45 9.74 -8.05
C VAL A 32 9.59 9.94 -7.06
N TRP A 33 9.27 9.83 -5.79
CA TRP A 33 10.25 9.75 -4.74
C TRP A 33 10.86 8.35 -4.69
N VAL A 34 12.17 8.26 -4.79
CA VAL A 34 12.91 7.00 -4.67
C VAL A 34 13.96 7.09 -3.57
N PRO A 35 14.30 5.97 -2.92
CA PRO A 35 15.35 5.97 -1.90
C PRO A 35 16.72 6.24 -2.53
N ASN A 36 17.49 7.08 -1.85
CA ASN A 36 18.90 7.32 -2.12
C ASN A 36 19.62 7.43 -0.77
N ASN A 37 20.29 6.36 -0.35
CA ASN A 37 20.81 6.19 0.99
C ASN A 37 19.66 6.36 2.03
N ASN A 38 19.83 7.24 3.02
CA ASN A 38 18.84 7.51 4.06
C ASN A 38 17.85 8.64 3.70
N LYS A 39 17.85 9.15 2.47
CA LYS A 39 16.92 10.20 2.00
C LYS A 39 16.09 9.71 0.82
N PHE A 40 15.00 10.42 0.56
CA PHE A 40 14.28 10.29 -0.69
C PHE A 40 14.66 11.42 -1.64
N VAL A 41 14.87 11.07 -2.91
CA VAL A 41 15.09 12.03 -3.99
C VAL A 41 13.97 11.89 -5.01
N LYS A 42 13.52 13.00 -5.56
CA LYS A 42 12.55 12.99 -6.66
C LYS A 42 13.30 12.84 -7.97
N ARG A 43 12.97 11.80 -8.72
CA ARG A 43 13.52 11.58 -10.06
C ARG A 43 12.51 10.87 -10.95
N THR A 44 12.72 11.00 -12.25
CA THR A 44 11.98 10.24 -13.24
C THR A 44 12.45 8.78 -13.22
N VAL A 45 11.51 7.85 -13.13
CA VAL A 45 11.70 6.40 -13.23
C VAL A 45 10.82 5.85 -14.33
N ARG A 46 11.31 4.80 -14.98
CA ARG A 46 10.57 4.10 -16.03
C ARG A 46 10.05 2.78 -15.50
N VAL A 47 8.76 2.73 -15.15
CA VAL A 47 8.13 1.56 -14.51
C VAL A 47 6.71 1.32 -15.06
N SER A 48 6.28 0.06 -15.05
CA SER A 48 4.90 -0.31 -15.37
C SER A 48 4.01 -0.06 -14.14
N PRO A 49 2.92 0.73 -14.25
CA PRO A 49 1.94 0.89 -13.18
C PRO A 49 1.36 -0.44 -12.73
N ALA A 50 1.06 -1.33 -13.67
CA ALA A 50 0.51 -2.65 -13.39
C ALA A 50 1.49 -3.53 -12.59
N LEU A 51 2.80 -3.46 -12.88
CA LEU A 51 3.81 -4.19 -12.11
C LEU A 51 3.86 -3.72 -10.64
N THR A 52 3.83 -2.41 -10.43
CA THR A 52 3.75 -1.85 -9.09
C THR A 52 2.48 -2.30 -8.38
N LYS A 53 1.36 -2.33 -9.09
CA LYS A 53 0.06 -2.73 -8.54
C LYS A 53 0.04 -4.19 -8.10
N VAL A 54 0.55 -5.13 -8.90
CA VAL A 54 0.58 -6.55 -8.49
C VAL A 54 1.52 -6.81 -7.32
N PHE A 55 2.59 -6.03 -7.18
CA PHE A 55 3.43 -6.04 -5.99
C PHE A 55 2.64 -5.55 -4.75
N ASP A 56 1.94 -4.42 -4.89
CA ASP A 56 1.15 -3.83 -3.81
C ASP A 56 0.01 -4.76 -3.34
N GLU A 57 -0.59 -5.53 -4.22
CA GLU A 57 -1.68 -6.44 -3.84
C GLU A 57 -1.24 -7.50 -2.82
N ILE A 58 -0.02 -8.02 -2.94
CA ILE A 58 0.52 -8.95 -1.94
C ILE A 58 1.00 -8.22 -0.70
N LEU A 59 1.66 -7.07 -0.87
CA LEU A 59 2.16 -6.28 0.26
C LEU A 59 1.02 -5.78 1.14
N VAL A 60 -0.04 -5.23 0.55
CA VAL A 60 -1.21 -4.73 1.29
C VAL A 60 -1.90 -5.84 2.07
N ASN A 61 -1.98 -7.06 1.53
CA ASN A 61 -2.52 -8.20 2.30
C ASN A 61 -1.71 -8.48 3.58
N ALA A 62 -0.37 -8.40 3.52
CA ALA A 62 0.47 -8.55 4.71
C ALA A 62 0.31 -7.36 5.68
N LEU A 63 0.13 -6.14 5.18
CA LEU A 63 -0.14 -4.94 5.99
C LEU A 63 -1.50 -5.03 6.68
N ASP A 64 -2.54 -5.49 5.99
CA ASP A 64 -3.87 -5.71 6.55
C ASP A 64 -3.79 -6.71 7.71
N GLN A 65 -3.07 -7.83 7.53
CA GLN A 65 -2.86 -8.78 8.62
C GLN A 65 -2.13 -8.16 9.82
N SER A 66 -1.13 -7.31 9.58
CA SER A 66 -0.42 -6.62 10.67
C SER A 66 -1.27 -5.59 11.41
N SER A 67 -2.28 -5.04 10.75
CA SER A 67 -3.22 -4.07 11.34
C SER A 67 -4.30 -4.76 12.15
N LEU A 68 -4.77 -5.93 11.70
CA LEU A 68 -5.82 -6.70 12.37
C LEU A 68 -5.29 -7.59 13.51
N ASN A 69 -4.05 -8.07 13.40
CA ASN A 69 -3.49 -9.11 14.28
C ASN A 69 -2.18 -8.64 14.93
N PRO A 70 -2.19 -8.30 16.23
CA PRO A 70 -0.98 -7.89 16.97
C PRO A 70 0.12 -8.95 17.02
N SER A 71 -0.19 -10.22 16.72
CA SER A 71 0.75 -11.33 16.62
C SER A 71 1.67 -11.23 15.39
N VAL A 72 1.29 -10.44 14.38
CA VAL A 72 2.15 -10.16 13.22
C VAL A 72 3.23 -9.16 13.63
N THR A 73 4.44 -9.68 13.82
CA THR A 73 5.60 -8.89 14.28
C THR A 73 6.68 -8.74 13.21
N LYS A 74 6.52 -9.42 12.08
CA LYS A 74 7.49 -9.41 10.98
C LYS A 74 6.78 -9.50 9.63
N ILE A 75 7.17 -8.59 8.74
CA ILE A 75 6.90 -8.69 7.30
C ILE A 75 8.26 -8.72 6.60
N SER A 76 8.51 -9.68 5.73
CA SER A 76 9.72 -9.74 4.89
C SER A 76 9.36 -9.56 3.42
N ILE A 77 10.19 -8.82 2.72
CA ILE A 77 10.10 -8.53 1.29
C ILE A 77 11.46 -8.84 0.72
N ASP A 78 11.56 -9.85 -0.13
CA ASP A 78 12.80 -10.25 -0.77
C ASP A 78 12.64 -10.17 -2.29
N VAL A 79 13.60 -9.53 -2.94
CA VAL A 79 13.65 -9.34 -4.39
C VAL A 79 15.02 -9.76 -4.87
N ASP A 80 15.11 -10.94 -5.47
CA ASP A 80 16.37 -11.51 -5.88
C ASP A 80 16.87 -11.01 -7.25
N GLU A 81 18.06 -11.46 -7.65
CA GLU A 81 18.69 -11.07 -8.92
C GLU A 81 17.96 -11.66 -10.14
N SER A 82 17.29 -12.80 -9.98
CA SER A 82 16.46 -13.40 -11.04
C SER A 82 15.15 -12.65 -11.28
N GLY A 83 14.81 -11.70 -10.40
CA GLY A 83 13.54 -10.98 -10.43
C GLY A 83 12.39 -11.74 -9.77
N ARG A 84 12.67 -12.80 -9.00
CA ARG A 84 11.68 -13.42 -8.11
C ARG A 84 11.44 -12.51 -6.92
N ILE A 85 10.19 -12.30 -6.59
CA ILE A 85 9.74 -11.50 -5.46
C ILE A 85 9.11 -12.43 -4.44
N THR A 86 9.41 -12.23 -3.17
CA THR A 86 8.83 -12.97 -2.06
C THR A 86 8.35 -12.00 -0.99
N ILE A 87 7.09 -12.11 -0.58
CA ILE A 87 6.54 -11.38 0.57
C ILE A 87 6.01 -12.40 1.56
N ALA A 88 6.39 -12.26 2.82
CA ALA A 88 5.92 -13.13 3.89
C ALA A 88 5.62 -12.35 5.16
N ASN A 89 4.63 -12.82 5.92
CA ASN A 89 4.37 -12.40 7.28
C ASN A 89 4.33 -13.59 8.24
N ASN A 90 4.65 -13.33 9.50
CA ASN A 90 4.46 -14.27 10.60
C ASN A 90 3.17 -13.97 11.37
N GLY A 91 2.89 -14.75 12.40
CA GLY A 91 1.94 -14.44 13.46
C GLY A 91 0.49 -14.81 13.17
N VAL A 92 0.11 -14.90 11.91
CA VAL A 92 -1.23 -15.35 11.49
C VAL A 92 -1.11 -16.27 10.29
N SER A 93 -2.01 -17.23 10.18
CA SER A 93 -2.06 -18.23 9.11
C SER A 93 -3.36 -18.13 8.30
N ILE A 94 -3.38 -18.81 7.19
CA ILE A 94 -4.60 -19.17 6.46
C ILE A 94 -4.93 -20.61 6.88
N PRO A 95 -6.17 -20.89 7.32
CA PRO A 95 -6.54 -22.25 7.71
C PRO A 95 -6.29 -23.27 6.59
N VAL A 96 -5.49 -24.29 6.87
CA VAL A 96 -5.20 -25.36 5.91
C VAL A 96 -6.27 -26.44 6.03
N VAL A 97 -7.46 -26.12 5.55
CA VAL A 97 -8.66 -26.96 5.54
C VAL A 97 -9.31 -26.97 4.17
N ILE A 98 -10.13 -27.99 3.87
CA ILE A 98 -10.98 -28.00 2.69
C ILE A 98 -12.17 -27.09 2.95
N HIS A 99 -12.44 -26.19 2.02
CA HIS A 99 -13.57 -25.27 2.11
C HIS A 99 -14.88 -26.01 1.79
N GLU A 100 -15.86 -25.96 2.68
CA GLU A 100 -17.08 -26.78 2.64
C GLU A 100 -17.87 -26.65 1.35
N GLN A 101 -18.05 -25.44 0.83
CA GLN A 101 -18.87 -25.21 -0.36
C GLN A 101 -18.15 -25.55 -1.66
N THR A 102 -16.84 -25.28 -1.75
CA THR A 102 -16.10 -25.43 -3.01
C THR A 102 -15.30 -26.71 -3.10
N GLN A 103 -15.15 -27.45 -1.98
CA GLN A 103 -14.38 -28.70 -1.88
C GLN A 103 -12.92 -28.58 -2.33
N VAL A 104 -12.35 -27.35 -2.26
CA VAL A 104 -10.91 -27.09 -2.49
C VAL A 104 -10.24 -26.59 -1.20
N TRP A 105 -8.93 -26.65 -1.13
CA TRP A 105 -8.20 -26.11 0.00
C TRP A 105 -8.37 -24.61 0.14
N THR A 106 -8.59 -24.10 1.35
CA THR A 106 -8.77 -22.64 1.59
C THR A 106 -7.62 -21.81 1.01
N PRO A 107 -6.32 -22.17 1.14
CA PRO A 107 -5.26 -21.43 0.48
C PRO A 107 -5.39 -21.43 -1.06
N GLU A 108 -5.78 -22.56 -1.68
CA GLU A 108 -6.03 -22.63 -3.12
C GLU A 108 -7.17 -21.69 -3.54
N LEU A 109 -8.25 -21.70 -2.78
CA LEU A 109 -9.40 -20.84 -3.03
C LEU A 109 -9.02 -19.35 -3.03
N ILE A 110 -8.20 -18.94 -2.06
CA ILE A 110 -7.77 -17.54 -1.89
C ILE A 110 -6.84 -17.08 -3.01
N PHE A 111 -5.93 -17.93 -3.50
CA PHE A 111 -4.89 -17.53 -4.45
C PHE A 111 -5.12 -18.00 -5.89
N GLY A 112 -5.97 -19.01 -6.08
CA GLY A 112 -6.17 -19.67 -7.37
C GLY A 112 -7.57 -19.51 -7.98
N HIS A 113 -8.58 -19.08 -7.21
CA HIS A 113 -9.95 -18.97 -7.72
C HIS A 113 -10.42 -17.54 -7.78
N LEU A 114 -10.75 -17.05 -8.97
CA LEU A 114 -11.33 -15.72 -9.17
C LEU A 114 -12.73 -15.65 -8.53
N LEU A 115 -13.16 -14.44 -8.20
CA LEU A 115 -14.47 -14.17 -7.59
C LEU A 115 -14.67 -14.85 -6.22
N THR A 116 -13.62 -14.94 -5.42
CA THR A 116 -13.69 -15.40 -4.03
C THR A 116 -13.11 -14.34 -3.09
N SER A 117 -13.88 -13.93 -2.10
CA SER A 117 -13.48 -12.94 -1.08
C SER A 117 -14.23 -13.19 0.21
N SER A 118 -13.58 -12.93 1.33
CA SER A 118 -14.22 -12.78 2.64
C SER A 118 -14.86 -11.39 2.83
N ASN A 119 -14.69 -10.48 1.86
CA ASN A 119 -15.00 -9.06 2.00
C ASN A 119 -16.14 -8.60 1.05
N TYR A 120 -17.07 -9.50 0.69
CA TYR A 120 -18.19 -9.14 -0.18
C TYR A 120 -19.36 -8.47 0.55
N ASP A 121 -19.43 -8.61 1.87
CA ASP A 121 -20.46 -7.95 2.68
C ASP A 121 -20.06 -6.49 2.93
N ASP A 122 -20.67 -5.56 2.20
CA ASP A 122 -20.44 -4.12 2.37
C ASP A 122 -21.15 -3.53 3.60
N SER A 123 -21.98 -4.32 4.31
CA SER A 123 -22.60 -3.92 5.58
C SER A 123 -21.60 -4.00 6.75
N GLU A 124 -20.54 -4.77 6.64
CA GLU A 124 -19.49 -4.85 7.64
C GLU A 124 -18.51 -3.68 7.54
N GLU A 125 -18.21 -3.05 8.68
CA GLU A 125 -17.17 -2.02 8.76
C GLU A 125 -15.79 -2.62 8.56
N ARG A 126 -15.09 -2.18 7.53
CA ARG A 126 -13.72 -2.63 7.23
C ARG A 126 -12.74 -1.48 7.27
N THR A 127 -11.62 -1.75 7.93
CA THR A 127 -10.48 -0.82 8.04
C THR A 127 -9.24 -1.35 7.30
N THR A 128 -9.44 -2.30 6.37
CA THR A 128 -8.39 -2.92 5.55
C THR A 128 -8.28 -2.28 4.17
N GLY A 129 -7.12 -2.43 3.54
CA GLY A 129 -6.88 -1.97 2.18
C GLY A 129 -7.46 -2.88 1.11
N GLY A 130 -7.58 -4.19 1.40
CA GLY A 130 -8.19 -5.19 0.51
C GLY A 130 -9.71 -5.10 0.50
N ARG A 131 -10.33 -5.08 -0.72
CA ARG A 131 -11.78 -4.99 -0.87
C ARG A 131 -12.37 -6.10 -1.76
N ASN A 132 -11.83 -6.26 -2.94
CA ASN A 132 -12.53 -6.95 -4.04
C ASN A 132 -12.16 -8.44 -4.19
N GLY A 133 -11.26 -8.98 -3.36
CA GLY A 133 -10.83 -10.38 -3.44
C GLY A 133 -10.05 -10.77 -4.71
N TYR A 134 -9.69 -9.80 -5.56
CA TYR A 134 -8.96 -10.07 -6.81
C TYR A 134 -7.43 -9.99 -6.65
N GLY A 135 -6.93 -9.22 -5.71
CA GLY A 135 -5.54 -8.76 -5.68
C GLY A 135 -4.49 -9.86 -5.85
N ALA A 136 -4.47 -10.83 -4.94
CA ALA A 136 -3.51 -11.93 -5.00
C ALA A 136 -3.66 -12.80 -6.26
N LYS A 137 -4.89 -12.95 -6.76
CA LYS A 137 -5.18 -13.71 -7.98
C LYS A 137 -4.70 -12.96 -9.22
N LEU A 138 -4.80 -11.62 -9.24
CA LEU A 138 -4.22 -10.82 -10.30
C LEU A 138 -2.69 -10.96 -10.30
N THR A 139 -2.04 -10.95 -9.12
CA THR A 139 -0.60 -11.23 -9.06
C THR A 139 -0.27 -12.60 -9.64
N ASN A 140 -1.05 -13.64 -9.33
CA ASN A 140 -0.89 -14.98 -9.91
C ASN A 140 -1.07 -14.97 -11.44
N ILE A 141 -2.14 -14.35 -11.97
CA ILE A 141 -2.42 -14.24 -13.41
C ILE A 141 -1.30 -13.51 -14.16
N TYR A 142 -0.67 -12.53 -13.55
CA TYR A 142 0.41 -11.76 -14.18
C TYR A 142 1.81 -12.29 -13.86
N SER A 143 1.91 -13.57 -13.45
CA SER A 143 3.17 -14.23 -13.10
C SER A 143 3.44 -15.46 -13.99
N LYS A 144 4.70 -15.67 -14.34
CA LYS A 144 5.15 -16.93 -14.99
C LYS A 144 5.23 -18.09 -14.00
N ASP A 145 5.55 -17.78 -12.74
CA ASP A 145 5.60 -18.73 -11.63
C ASP A 145 5.05 -18.03 -10.39
N PHE A 146 4.12 -18.67 -9.70
CA PHE A 146 3.51 -18.16 -8.48
C PHE A 146 3.42 -19.29 -7.47
N GLU A 147 3.90 -19.06 -6.26
CA GLU A 147 4.05 -20.06 -5.21
C GLU A 147 3.52 -19.53 -3.90
N ILE A 148 2.78 -20.35 -3.18
CA ILE A 148 2.38 -20.07 -1.80
C ILE A 148 2.90 -21.14 -0.85
N LYS A 149 3.32 -20.71 0.34
CA LYS A 149 3.62 -21.56 1.48
C LYS A 149 2.89 -21.01 2.69
N VAL A 150 2.18 -21.89 3.38
CA VAL A 150 1.43 -21.58 4.58
C VAL A 150 1.83 -22.57 5.67
N ASP A 151 2.25 -22.05 6.83
CA ASP A 151 2.46 -22.83 8.04
C ASP A 151 1.34 -22.51 9.01
N ASP A 152 0.52 -23.50 9.32
CA ASP A 152 -0.67 -23.36 10.14
C ASP A 152 -0.56 -24.20 11.42
N PRO A 153 -0.20 -23.59 12.56
CA PRO A 153 -0.11 -24.27 13.84
C PRO A 153 -1.46 -24.79 14.36
N GLU A 154 -2.58 -24.16 14.00
CA GLU A 154 -3.91 -24.54 14.48
C GLU A 154 -4.36 -25.85 13.87
N THR A 155 -4.23 -26.00 12.55
CA THR A 155 -4.54 -27.28 11.87
C THR A 155 -3.38 -28.26 11.89
N LYS A 156 -2.22 -27.87 12.42
CA LYS A 156 -0.96 -28.65 12.44
C LYS A 156 -0.52 -29.11 11.05
N LYS A 157 -0.73 -28.25 10.04
CA LYS A 157 -0.38 -28.53 8.64
C LYS A 157 0.47 -27.41 8.06
N SER A 158 1.35 -27.77 7.14
CA SER A 158 1.95 -26.87 6.18
C SER A 158 1.41 -27.15 4.79
N TYR A 159 1.20 -26.09 4.03
CA TYR A 159 0.66 -26.12 2.69
C TYR A 159 1.64 -25.50 1.71
N HIS A 160 1.81 -26.10 0.54
CA HIS A 160 2.63 -25.59 -0.55
C HIS A 160 1.97 -25.89 -1.88
N GLN A 161 1.75 -24.86 -2.71
CA GLN A 161 1.20 -25.01 -4.05
C GLN A 161 1.85 -24.01 -5.01
N VAL A 162 1.91 -24.39 -6.28
CA VAL A 162 2.55 -23.62 -7.35
C VAL A 162 1.59 -23.51 -8.53
N TRP A 163 1.49 -22.31 -9.09
CA TRP A 163 0.86 -22.02 -10.37
C TRP A 163 1.91 -21.57 -11.37
N ARG A 164 1.70 -21.87 -12.63
CA ARG A 164 2.60 -21.49 -13.72
C ARG A 164 1.83 -20.95 -14.91
N ASP A 165 2.59 -20.34 -15.81
CA ASP A 165 2.09 -19.83 -17.09
C ASP A 165 0.83 -18.97 -16.92
N ASN A 166 0.99 -17.88 -16.15
CA ASN A 166 -0.11 -16.94 -15.95
C ASN A 166 -1.35 -17.62 -15.33
N MET A 167 -1.14 -18.45 -14.32
CA MET A 167 -2.20 -19.20 -13.59
C MET A 167 -2.94 -20.24 -14.46
N ARG A 168 -2.44 -20.59 -15.64
CA ARG A 168 -3.05 -21.63 -16.50
C ARG A 168 -2.77 -23.04 -16.02
N VAL A 169 -1.63 -23.23 -15.38
CA VAL A 169 -1.22 -24.53 -14.83
C VAL A 169 -1.24 -24.43 -13.31
N CYS A 170 -2.07 -25.25 -12.67
CA CYS A 170 -2.16 -25.38 -11.23
C CYS A 170 -1.60 -26.76 -10.82
N ALA A 171 -0.54 -26.77 -10.01
CA ALA A 171 -0.01 -28.04 -9.49
C ALA A 171 -0.85 -28.52 -8.30
N GLU A 172 -0.89 -29.82 -8.07
CA GLU A 172 -1.49 -30.39 -6.87
C GLU A 172 -0.80 -29.84 -5.61
N PRO A 173 -1.57 -29.47 -4.59
CA PRO A 173 -1.00 -28.94 -3.36
C PRO A 173 -0.26 -30.04 -2.58
N LYS A 174 0.86 -29.67 -1.96
CA LYS A 174 1.63 -30.53 -1.06
C LYS A 174 1.31 -30.14 0.37
N ILE A 175 0.62 -31.05 1.09
CA ILE A 175 0.29 -30.89 2.50
C ILE A 175 1.20 -31.79 3.33
N LYS A 176 1.79 -31.23 4.40
CA LYS A 176 2.63 -31.98 5.34
C LYS A 176 2.22 -31.67 6.77
N SER A 177 2.59 -32.54 7.71
CA SER A 177 2.47 -32.26 9.14
C SER A 177 3.34 -31.07 9.52
N PHE A 178 2.84 -30.20 10.36
CA PHE A 178 3.56 -29.02 10.88
C PHE A 178 3.55 -29.05 12.41
N ALA A 179 4.74 -29.15 13.02
CA ALA A 179 4.92 -29.16 14.46
C ALA A 179 5.37 -27.80 15.03
N GLY A 180 5.59 -26.80 14.17
CA GLY A 180 5.99 -25.45 14.57
C GLY A 180 4.88 -24.72 15.30
N LYS A 181 5.25 -23.69 16.08
CA LYS A 181 4.32 -22.86 16.85
C LYS A 181 4.02 -21.52 16.19
N THR A 182 4.80 -21.11 15.21
CA THR A 182 4.68 -19.80 14.57
C THR A 182 3.99 -19.94 13.23
N ALA A 183 2.86 -19.30 13.09
CA ALA A 183 2.13 -19.18 11.85
C ALA A 183 2.94 -18.36 10.82
N LYS A 184 2.84 -18.73 9.54
CA LYS A 184 3.50 -18.03 8.45
C LYS A 184 2.68 -18.12 7.18
N VAL A 185 2.59 -17.02 6.46
CA VAL A 185 2.12 -16.97 5.08
C VAL A 185 3.22 -16.39 4.23
N GLN A 186 3.56 -17.06 3.13
CA GLN A 186 4.58 -16.63 2.18
C GLN A 186 4.03 -16.76 0.77
N VAL A 187 4.14 -15.69 0.01
CA VAL A 187 3.82 -15.63 -1.42
C VAL A 187 5.08 -15.28 -2.17
N SER A 188 5.45 -16.10 -3.16
CA SER A 188 6.62 -15.88 -4.03
C SER A 188 6.18 -15.93 -5.48
N TRP A 189 6.69 -15.02 -6.32
CA TRP A 189 6.33 -15.03 -7.73
C TRP A 189 7.45 -14.48 -8.61
N VAL A 190 7.41 -14.90 -9.87
CA VAL A 190 8.20 -14.30 -10.95
C VAL A 190 7.21 -13.60 -11.87
N PRO A 191 7.22 -12.26 -11.95
CA PRO A 191 6.35 -11.53 -12.86
C PRO A 191 6.53 -11.97 -14.30
N ASP A 192 5.49 -11.89 -15.10
CA ASP A 192 5.57 -12.01 -16.55
C ASP A 192 6.22 -10.73 -17.12
N TRP A 193 7.57 -10.62 -16.98
CA TRP A 193 8.34 -9.43 -17.32
C TRP A 193 8.07 -8.92 -18.73
N GLU A 194 7.92 -9.83 -19.69
CA GLU A 194 7.64 -9.49 -21.08
C GLU A 194 6.29 -8.77 -21.22
N ARG A 195 5.29 -9.23 -20.50
CA ARG A 195 3.97 -8.58 -20.45
C ARG A 195 4.02 -7.17 -19.87
N PHE A 196 4.92 -6.93 -18.94
CA PHE A 196 5.17 -5.60 -18.37
C PHE A 196 6.15 -4.75 -19.23
N GLY A 197 6.47 -5.19 -20.45
CA GLY A 197 7.37 -4.48 -21.36
C GLY A 197 8.83 -4.44 -20.89
N LEU A 198 9.22 -5.41 -20.07
CA LEU A 198 10.55 -5.50 -19.46
C LEU A 198 11.19 -6.86 -19.78
N LYS A 199 12.53 -6.91 -19.77
CA LYS A 199 13.29 -8.18 -19.92
C LYS A 199 13.62 -8.82 -18.57
N GLY A 200 13.31 -8.17 -17.48
CA GLY A 200 13.61 -8.57 -16.09
C GLY A 200 13.59 -7.36 -15.18
N ILE A 201 14.08 -7.56 -13.97
CA ILE A 201 14.10 -6.49 -12.96
C ILE A 201 15.12 -5.40 -13.33
N THR A 202 14.71 -4.14 -13.33
CA THR A 202 15.55 -2.97 -13.56
C THR A 202 15.87 -2.25 -12.25
N LYS A 203 16.85 -1.33 -12.27
CA LYS A 203 17.13 -0.47 -11.12
C LYS A 203 15.89 0.33 -10.71
N ASP A 204 15.15 0.89 -11.66
CA ASP A 204 13.94 1.67 -11.39
C ASP A 204 12.86 0.84 -10.68
N VAL A 205 12.66 -0.41 -11.10
CA VAL A 205 11.75 -1.35 -10.45
C VAL A 205 12.22 -1.68 -9.03
N ARG A 206 13.52 -1.94 -8.82
CA ARG A 206 14.08 -2.16 -7.48
C ARG A 206 13.87 -0.97 -6.56
N ASP A 207 14.13 0.23 -7.05
CA ASP A 207 13.95 1.47 -6.29
C ASP A 207 12.48 1.70 -5.92
N MET A 208 11.55 1.37 -6.82
CA MET A 208 10.10 1.41 -6.53
C MET A 208 9.70 0.39 -5.48
N PHE A 209 10.15 -0.85 -5.56
CA PHE A 209 9.84 -1.88 -4.57
C PHE A 209 10.45 -1.53 -3.19
N MET A 210 11.66 -1.01 -3.15
CA MET A 210 12.26 -0.50 -1.91
C MET A 210 11.46 0.67 -1.34
N LYS A 211 10.99 1.59 -2.19
CA LYS A 211 10.10 2.68 -1.76
C LYS A 211 8.84 2.13 -1.11
N ARG A 212 8.18 1.14 -1.71
CA ARG A 212 6.98 0.50 -1.18
C ARG A 212 7.26 -0.25 0.14
N ALA A 213 8.43 -0.88 0.28
CA ALA A 213 8.86 -1.50 1.54
C ALA A 213 9.06 -0.46 2.65
N LEU A 214 9.62 0.72 2.33
CA LEU A 214 9.76 1.84 3.27
C LEU A 214 8.39 2.43 3.64
N ASP A 215 7.44 2.51 2.69
CA ASP A 215 6.05 2.91 2.95
C ASP A 215 5.38 1.92 3.93
N ALA A 216 5.58 0.62 3.70
CA ALA A 216 5.08 -0.42 4.59
C ALA A 216 5.66 -0.27 6.02
N ALA A 217 6.97 0.01 6.14
CA ALA A 217 7.60 0.25 7.44
C ALA A 217 7.04 1.49 8.15
N ALA A 218 6.66 2.54 7.40
CA ALA A 218 5.98 3.72 7.97
C ALA A 218 4.53 3.43 8.40
N TRP A 219 3.90 2.45 7.76
CA TRP A 219 2.51 2.09 8.07
C TRP A 219 2.39 1.21 9.30
N VAL A 220 3.18 0.16 9.42
CA VAL A 220 3.04 -0.82 10.50
C VAL A 220 3.24 -0.24 11.89
N SER A 221 2.78 -0.93 12.90
CA SER A 221 3.04 -0.56 14.29
C SER A 221 4.53 -0.74 14.64
N ALA A 222 5.01 -0.03 15.66
CA ALA A 222 6.39 -0.17 16.13
C ALA A 222 6.78 -1.60 16.57
N LYS A 223 5.79 -2.46 16.83
CA LYS A 223 5.99 -3.88 17.18
C LYS A 223 6.25 -4.76 15.96
N CYS A 224 5.80 -4.36 14.78
CA CYS A 224 6.01 -5.09 13.53
C CYS A 224 7.21 -4.52 12.79
N LYS A 225 8.16 -5.37 12.43
CA LYS A 225 9.37 -4.97 11.68
C LYS A 225 9.23 -5.39 10.23
N VAL A 226 9.52 -4.45 9.33
CA VAL A 226 9.61 -4.73 7.90
C VAL A 226 11.07 -4.98 7.54
N HIS A 227 11.31 -6.09 6.83
CA HIS A 227 12.62 -6.48 6.31
C HIS A 227 12.60 -6.36 4.78
N TYR A 228 13.69 -5.93 4.21
CA TYR A 228 13.91 -5.92 2.77
C TYR A 228 15.24 -6.59 2.46
N ASN A 229 15.22 -7.68 1.67
CA ASN A 229 16.38 -8.53 1.36
C ASN A 229 17.17 -8.92 2.61
N GLY A 230 16.45 -9.36 3.65
CA GLY A 230 17.03 -9.80 4.93
C GLY A 230 17.32 -8.68 5.94
N GLU A 231 17.45 -7.43 5.51
CA GLU A 231 17.78 -6.31 6.38
C GLU A 231 16.54 -5.63 6.98
N VAL A 232 16.58 -5.28 8.26
CA VAL A 232 15.52 -4.53 8.94
C VAL A 232 15.51 -3.08 8.43
N LEU A 233 14.37 -2.60 7.95
CA LEU A 233 14.24 -1.20 7.58
C LEU A 233 14.19 -0.31 8.85
N ALA A 234 15.09 0.66 8.93
CA ALA A 234 15.24 1.55 10.09
C ALA A 234 14.18 2.67 10.10
N ILE A 235 12.90 2.27 10.17
CA ILE A 235 11.73 3.16 10.34
C ILE A 235 10.91 2.58 11.49
N LYS A 236 10.85 3.28 12.61
CA LYS A 236 10.06 2.90 13.79
C LYS A 236 8.80 3.75 13.94
N HIS A 237 8.88 4.99 13.49
CA HIS A 237 7.83 6.00 13.63
C HIS A 237 7.64 6.75 12.31
N LEU A 238 6.51 7.39 12.15
CA LEU A 238 6.22 8.19 10.95
C LEU A 238 7.20 9.37 10.79
N GLN A 239 7.77 9.87 11.90
CA GLN A 239 8.84 10.87 11.87
C GLN A 239 10.10 10.35 11.18
N ASP A 240 10.54 9.11 11.46
CA ASP A 240 11.73 8.52 10.82
C ASP A 240 11.56 8.43 9.30
N TYR A 241 10.34 8.13 8.87
CA TYR A 241 9.99 8.11 7.45
C TYR A 241 9.97 9.53 6.87
N THR A 242 9.35 10.50 7.58
CA THR A 242 9.24 11.88 7.13
C THR A 242 10.60 12.57 7.03
N SER A 243 11.52 12.27 7.95
CA SER A 243 12.89 12.80 7.94
C SER A 243 13.69 12.39 6.70
N ARG A 244 13.24 11.40 5.95
CA ARG A 244 13.84 11.05 4.66
C ARG A 244 13.49 12.04 3.54
N PHE A 245 12.41 12.80 3.67
CA PHE A 245 11.98 13.82 2.70
C PHE A 245 12.48 15.23 3.05
N THR A 246 12.69 15.51 4.34
CA THR A 246 12.99 16.85 4.82
C THR A 246 13.74 16.81 6.14
N ASP A 247 14.58 17.83 6.38
CA ASP A 247 15.24 18.08 7.67
C ASP A 247 14.52 19.20 8.46
N GLN A 248 13.37 19.68 7.97
CA GLN A 248 12.58 20.73 8.64
C GLN A 248 11.96 20.22 9.95
N PRO A 249 11.83 21.08 10.95
CA PRO A 249 11.12 20.75 12.19
C PRO A 249 9.69 20.29 11.91
N LEU A 250 9.22 19.31 12.70
CA LEU A 250 7.91 18.67 12.53
C LEU A 250 6.96 19.05 13.66
N ALA A 251 5.73 19.41 13.32
CA ALA A 251 4.59 19.36 14.21
C ALA A 251 3.87 18.03 14.02
N GLN A 252 3.51 17.34 15.11
CA GLN A 252 2.86 16.04 15.05
C GLN A 252 1.61 15.99 15.94
N LEU A 253 0.57 15.35 15.41
CA LEU A 253 -0.59 14.93 16.18
C LEU A 253 -0.91 13.46 15.85
N LYS A 254 -0.99 12.63 16.89
CA LYS A 254 -1.43 11.23 16.80
C LYS A 254 -2.73 11.07 17.58
N GLN A 255 -3.73 10.53 16.90
CA GLN A 255 -5.04 10.16 17.43
C GLN A 255 -5.31 8.68 17.12
N ASP A 256 -6.43 8.12 17.56
CA ASP A 256 -6.72 6.70 17.39
C ASP A 256 -6.55 6.20 15.95
N ARG A 257 -7.19 6.86 14.99
CA ARG A 257 -7.17 6.46 13.56
C ARG A 257 -6.42 7.44 12.66
N TRP A 258 -5.75 8.45 13.24
CA TRP A 258 -5.06 9.50 12.49
C TRP A 258 -3.69 9.78 13.07
N GLU A 259 -2.70 9.85 12.19
CA GLU A 259 -1.39 10.38 12.53
C GLU A 259 -1.00 11.40 11.46
N VAL A 260 -0.78 12.64 11.87
CA VAL A 260 -0.53 13.78 10.98
C VAL A 260 0.76 14.46 11.39
N LEU A 261 1.66 14.66 10.42
CA LEU A 261 2.84 15.48 10.57
C LEU A 261 2.77 16.65 9.59
N VAL A 262 3.21 17.82 10.05
CA VAL A 262 3.29 19.04 9.25
C VAL A 262 4.65 19.67 9.43
N CYS A 263 5.26 20.11 8.34
CA CYS A 263 6.47 20.91 8.35
C CYS A 263 6.45 21.95 7.22
N SER A 264 7.43 22.84 7.25
CA SER A 264 7.66 23.79 6.16
C SER A 264 7.95 23.05 4.84
N SER A 265 7.38 23.55 3.74
CA SER A 265 7.71 23.11 2.39
C SER A 265 9.05 23.66 1.88
N ALA A 266 9.71 24.52 2.66
CA ALA A 266 10.92 25.24 2.30
C ALA A 266 10.80 26.00 0.97
N GLY A 267 9.66 26.67 0.74
CA GLY A 267 9.38 27.43 -0.48
C GLY A 267 9.02 26.60 -1.71
N ALA A 268 8.96 25.27 -1.57
CA ALA A 268 8.68 24.36 -2.71
C ALA A 268 7.20 24.18 -3.03
N GLY A 269 6.32 24.97 -2.40
CA GLY A 269 4.87 24.84 -2.54
C GLY A 269 4.28 23.66 -1.77
N PHE A 270 2.97 23.49 -1.88
CA PHE A 270 2.28 22.39 -1.19
C PHE A 270 2.76 21.01 -1.63
N LYS A 271 3.07 20.18 -0.64
CA LYS A 271 3.38 18.76 -0.84
C LYS A 271 2.59 17.91 0.14
N GLN A 272 2.25 16.71 -0.26
CA GLN A 272 1.62 15.73 0.60
C GLN A 272 2.24 14.35 0.42
N ILE A 273 2.20 13.58 1.50
CA ILE A 273 2.48 12.14 1.53
C ILE A 273 1.37 11.54 2.36
N SER A 274 0.63 10.59 1.82
CA SER A 274 -0.51 10.07 2.55
C SER A 274 -0.75 8.60 2.37
N PHE A 275 -1.38 8.02 3.40
CA PHE A 275 -1.74 6.61 3.47
C PHE A 275 -3.17 6.46 3.98
N VAL A 276 -3.91 5.56 3.36
CA VAL A 276 -5.22 5.11 3.81
C VAL A 276 -5.21 3.59 3.89
N ASN A 277 -5.42 3.02 5.09
CA ASN A 277 -5.48 1.57 5.32
C ASN A 277 -4.29 0.81 4.68
N GLY A 278 -3.06 1.29 4.89
CA GLY A 278 -1.84 0.69 4.34
C GLY A 278 -1.52 1.03 2.88
N ILE A 279 -2.43 1.70 2.19
CA ILE A 279 -2.27 2.09 0.78
C ILE A 279 -1.68 3.49 0.71
N CYS A 280 -0.59 3.65 -0.04
CA CYS A 280 -0.05 4.97 -0.34
C CYS A 280 -0.93 5.68 -1.36
N THR A 281 -1.50 6.83 -0.95
CA THR A 281 -2.35 7.66 -1.81
C THR A 281 -1.51 8.78 -2.43
N GLU A 282 -0.79 8.45 -3.52
CA GLU A 282 0.18 9.36 -4.17
C GLU A 282 -0.45 10.70 -4.60
N LYS A 283 -1.72 10.68 -5.00
CA LYS A 283 -2.48 11.86 -5.39
C LYS A 283 -3.24 12.52 -4.23
N GLY A 284 -3.13 11.97 -3.01
CA GLY A 284 -3.86 12.45 -1.84
C GLY A 284 -5.34 12.08 -1.88
N GLY A 285 -6.19 13.07 -1.73
CA GLY A 285 -7.64 12.95 -1.76
C GLY A 285 -8.30 13.57 -0.54
N THR A 286 -9.58 13.27 -0.35
CA THR A 286 -10.46 13.89 0.64
C THR A 286 -9.95 13.86 2.07
N HIS A 287 -9.20 12.82 2.47
CA HIS A 287 -8.60 12.70 3.81
C HIS A 287 -7.48 13.73 4.03
N VAL A 288 -6.68 14.02 3.00
CA VAL A 288 -5.65 15.07 3.05
C VAL A 288 -6.31 16.45 3.09
N ASP A 289 -7.30 16.68 2.22
CA ASP A 289 -8.02 17.95 2.18
C ASP A 289 -8.75 18.22 3.50
N HIS A 290 -9.33 17.19 4.15
CA HIS A 290 -9.94 17.31 5.47
C HIS A 290 -8.96 17.82 6.53
N VAL A 291 -7.74 17.28 6.57
CA VAL A 291 -6.68 17.72 7.49
C VAL A 291 -6.22 19.14 7.16
N VAL A 292 -5.87 19.38 5.89
CA VAL A 292 -5.33 20.67 5.43
C VAL A 292 -6.32 21.81 5.63
N ASN A 293 -7.60 21.59 5.30
CA ASN A 293 -8.63 22.63 5.45
C ASN A 293 -8.83 23.05 6.90
N GLN A 294 -8.79 22.13 7.85
CA GLN A 294 -8.90 22.48 9.29
C GLN A 294 -7.70 23.30 9.77
N ILE A 295 -6.46 22.89 9.39
CA ILE A 295 -5.25 23.60 9.74
C ILE A 295 -5.23 25.01 9.14
N THR A 296 -5.50 25.11 7.84
CA THR A 296 -5.44 26.40 7.13
C THR A 296 -6.53 27.36 7.57
N SER A 297 -7.74 26.85 7.88
CA SER A 297 -8.84 27.67 8.39
C SER A 297 -8.57 28.25 9.77
N ASP A 298 -7.89 27.49 10.66
CA ASP A 298 -7.50 28.00 11.98
C ASP A 298 -6.38 29.06 11.87
N LEU A 299 -5.36 28.76 11.08
CA LEU A 299 -4.23 29.67 10.90
C LEU A 299 -4.66 30.95 10.17
N ALA A 300 -5.61 30.90 9.23
CA ALA A 300 -6.14 32.09 8.56
C ALA A 300 -6.81 33.06 9.54
N LYS A 301 -7.46 32.57 10.59
CA LYS A 301 -8.04 33.41 11.67
C LYS A 301 -6.96 34.12 12.51
N LYS A 302 -5.73 33.61 12.50
CA LYS A 302 -4.60 34.08 13.32
C LYS A 302 -3.53 34.82 12.52
N THR A 303 -3.71 34.88 11.19
CA THR A 303 -2.82 35.54 10.25
C THR A 303 -3.65 36.39 9.30
N LYS A 304 -3.02 37.23 8.50
CA LYS A 304 -3.71 37.98 7.42
C LYS A 304 -3.74 37.21 6.08
N LEU A 305 -3.31 35.93 6.09
CA LEU A 305 -3.16 35.11 4.89
C LEU A 305 -4.45 34.33 4.59
N ARG A 306 -4.71 34.12 3.30
CA ARG A 306 -5.79 33.24 2.85
C ARG A 306 -5.39 31.76 3.05
N PRO A 307 -6.35 30.85 3.26
CA PRO A 307 -6.07 29.41 3.39
C PRO A 307 -5.21 28.83 2.27
N SER A 308 -5.40 29.29 1.02
CA SER A 308 -4.61 28.86 -0.14
C SER A 308 -3.13 29.25 -0.04
N GLN A 309 -2.81 30.44 0.51
CA GLN A 309 -1.44 30.89 0.71
C GLN A 309 -0.78 30.07 1.82
N ILE A 310 -1.49 29.81 2.92
CA ILE A 310 -1.01 28.97 4.02
C ILE A 310 -0.74 27.53 3.53
N LYS A 311 -1.64 26.97 2.70
CA LYS A 311 -1.47 25.65 2.10
C LYS A 311 -0.14 25.52 1.35
N GLN A 312 0.29 26.56 0.62
CA GLN A 312 1.55 26.52 -0.14
C GLN A 312 2.80 26.42 0.74
N CYS A 313 2.70 26.77 2.03
CA CYS A 313 3.81 26.71 2.97
C CYS A 313 4.07 25.30 3.54
N MET A 314 3.24 24.30 3.23
CA MET A 314 3.21 23.03 3.96
C MET A 314 3.69 21.83 3.14
N LEU A 315 4.47 20.96 3.80
CA LEU A 315 4.51 19.54 3.53
C LEU A 315 3.68 18.85 4.62
N VAL A 316 2.68 18.06 4.22
CA VAL A 316 1.79 17.33 5.15
C VAL A 316 1.93 15.84 4.93
N VAL A 317 2.14 15.10 6.02
CA VAL A 317 2.14 13.63 6.01
C VAL A 317 0.91 13.17 6.77
N VAL A 318 0.07 12.36 6.12
CA VAL A 318 -1.20 11.88 6.69
C VAL A 318 -1.24 10.36 6.66
N LYS A 319 -1.44 9.75 7.82
CA LYS A 319 -1.74 8.32 7.97
C LYS A 319 -3.14 8.21 8.56
N ALA A 320 -4.07 7.63 7.80
CA ALA A 320 -5.48 7.53 8.18
C ALA A 320 -6.00 6.10 8.09
N VAL A 321 -6.76 5.67 9.09
CA VAL A 321 -7.53 4.43 9.07
C VAL A 321 -8.99 4.80 8.87
N LEU A 322 -9.54 4.50 7.70
CA LEU A 322 -10.90 4.85 7.29
C LEU A 322 -11.77 3.59 7.18
N VAL A 323 -13.06 3.75 7.45
CA VAL A 323 -14.05 2.70 7.24
C VAL A 323 -14.45 2.65 5.77
N ASN A 324 -14.41 1.46 5.17
CA ASN A 324 -14.86 1.19 3.80
C ASN A 324 -14.40 2.26 2.78
N PRO A 325 -13.08 2.59 2.70
CA PRO A 325 -12.64 3.69 1.86
C PRO A 325 -12.93 3.46 0.38
N SER A 326 -13.34 4.51 -0.32
CA SER A 326 -13.49 4.55 -1.76
C SER A 326 -12.33 5.30 -2.42
N PHE A 327 -11.97 4.87 -3.63
CA PHE A 327 -10.84 5.43 -4.39
C PHE A 327 -11.27 5.77 -5.81
N SER A 328 -10.55 6.68 -6.47
CA SER A 328 -10.83 7.12 -7.85
C SER A 328 -10.66 6.00 -8.90
N SER A 329 -9.90 4.96 -8.58
CA SER A 329 -9.64 3.81 -9.47
C SER A 329 -9.16 2.59 -8.68
N GLN A 330 -9.03 1.44 -9.34
CA GLN A 330 -8.47 0.23 -8.74
C GLN A 330 -7.01 0.38 -8.32
N SER A 331 -6.26 1.28 -8.92
CA SER A 331 -4.88 1.60 -8.49
C SER A 331 -4.79 2.31 -7.14
N LYS A 332 -5.92 2.86 -6.65
CA LYS A 332 -6.08 3.45 -5.31
C LYS A 332 -5.14 4.62 -4.99
N HIS A 333 -4.71 5.36 -6.02
CA HIS A 333 -3.80 6.50 -5.83
C HIS A 333 -4.45 7.71 -5.14
N GLU A 334 -5.79 7.80 -5.14
CA GLU A 334 -6.54 8.92 -4.60
C GLU A 334 -7.77 8.46 -3.82
N CYS A 335 -7.89 8.93 -2.58
CA CYS A 335 -9.05 8.64 -1.73
C CYS A 335 -10.22 9.59 -2.05
N MET A 336 -11.40 9.01 -2.31
CA MET A 336 -12.61 9.73 -2.71
C MET A 336 -13.74 9.64 -1.67
N SER A 337 -13.51 8.97 -0.52
CA SER A 337 -14.51 8.84 0.54
C SER A 337 -14.98 10.19 1.03
N ARG A 338 -16.27 10.35 1.29
CA ARG A 338 -16.80 11.58 1.90
C ARG A 338 -16.38 11.64 3.36
N VAL A 339 -16.12 12.83 3.89
CA VAL A 339 -15.65 13.05 5.26
C VAL A 339 -16.60 12.42 6.31
N GLN A 340 -17.91 12.47 6.06
CA GLN A 340 -18.91 11.85 6.95
C GLN A 340 -18.83 10.32 7.02
N ASP A 341 -18.25 9.68 5.99
CA ASP A 341 -18.16 8.22 5.86
C ASP A 341 -16.80 7.67 6.33
N PHE A 342 -15.89 8.50 6.87
CA PHE A 342 -14.56 8.07 7.32
C PHE A 342 -14.60 7.10 8.52
N GLY A 343 -15.69 7.07 9.27
CA GLY A 343 -15.82 6.33 10.52
C GLY A 343 -15.02 6.93 11.69
N SER A 344 -14.26 8.00 11.45
CA SER A 344 -13.52 8.78 12.44
C SER A 344 -13.24 10.18 11.87
N LYS A 345 -12.96 11.15 12.75
CA LYS A 345 -12.61 12.53 12.35
C LYS A 345 -11.23 12.90 12.86
N PHE A 346 -10.46 13.57 12.04
CA PHE A 346 -9.28 14.27 12.51
C PHE A 346 -9.71 15.59 13.14
N GLU A 347 -9.33 15.85 14.39
CA GLU A 347 -9.63 17.07 15.12
C GLU A 347 -8.33 17.68 15.66
N PRO A 348 -7.80 18.75 15.02
CA PRO A 348 -6.54 19.31 15.45
C PRO A 348 -6.67 19.99 16.82
N THR A 349 -5.80 19.63 17.75
CA THR A 349 -5.78 20.26 19.08
C THR A 349 -5.17 21.66 19.01
N PRO A 350 -5.53 22.58 19.94
CA PRO A 350 -4.91 23.91 20.03
C PRO A 350 -3.38 23.86 20.16
N ALA A 351 -2.85 22.88 20.88
CA ALA A 351 -1.42 22.65 21.06
C ALA A 351 -0.75 22.27 19.73
N PHE A 352 -1.35 21.36 18.97
CA PHE A 352 -0.87 20.99 17.64
C PHE A 352 -0.89 22.20 16.68
N LEU A 353 -1.99 22.95 16.63
CA LEU A 353 -2.09 24.13 15.77
C LEU A 353 -1.05 25.20 16.13
N LYS A 354 -0.72 25.35 17.42
CA LYS A 354 0.38 26.23 17.87
C LYS A 354 1.74 25.73 17.36
N GLN A 355 2.00 24.41 17.42
CA GLN A 355 3.22 23.82 16.86
C GLN A 355 3.29 24.01 15.34
N VAL A 356 2.19 23.75 14.61
CA VAL A 356 2.12 23.96 13.16
C VAL A 356 2.45 25.42 12.81
N LYS A 357 1.86 26.39 13.52
CA LYS A 357 2.19 27.80 13.32
C LYS A 357 3.69 28.07 13.51
N GLY A 358 4.31 27.50 14.55
CA GLY A 358 5.73 27.66 14.84
C GLY A 358 6.63 27.09 13.73
N VAL A 359 6.36 25.86 13.26
CA VAL A 359 7.18 25.25 12.19
C VAL A 359 7.00 25.91 10.81
N LEU A 360 5.90 26.64 10.60
CA LEU A 360 5.63 27.38 9.36
C LEU A 360 5.97 28.86 9.45
N GLU A 361 6.41 29.38 10.59
CA GLU A 361 6.50 30.81 10.88
C GLU A 361 7.27 31.61 9.81
N GLN A 362 8.43 31.11 9.40
CA GLN A 362 9.29 31.81 8.42
C GLN A 362 8.58 31.92 7.05
N GLU A 363 7.92 30.87 6.57
CA GLU A 363 7.19 30.91 5.30
C GLU A 363 5.92 31.77 5.39
N LEU A 364 5.18 31.69 6.51
CA LEU A 364 4.02 32.55 6.72
C LEU A 364 4.40 34.03 6.72
N LEU A 365 5.53 34.40 7.33
CA LEU A 365 6.07 35.77 7.30
C LEU A 365 6.48 36.19 5.88
N ALA A 366 7.12 35.29 5.12
CA ALA A 366 7.48 35.54 3.73
C ALA A 366 6.24 35.78 2.86
N GLN A 367 5.21 34.96 3.00
CA GLN A 367 3.93 35.14 2.29
C GLN A 367 3.21 36.45 2.67
N THR A 368 3.31 36.86 3.93
CA THR A 368 2.70 38.14 4.39
C THR A 368 3.38 39.35 3.78
N LYS A 369 4.71 39.28 3.55
CA LYS A 369 5.47 40.36 2.90
C LYS A 369 5.26 40.46 1.41
N ALA A 370 4.87 39.32 0.77
CA ALA A 370 4.60 39.23 -0.67
C ALA A 370 3.14 39.57 -1.05
N SER A 371 2.25 39.70 -0.07
CA SER A 371 0.82 40.03 -0.22
C SER A 371 0.55 41.50 -0.02
#